data_34ceb06146cbf9424ab0b4cab9c3b910
#
_entry.id   34ceb06146cbf9424ab0b4cab9c3b910
#
_cell.length_a   1.000
_cell.length_b   1.000
_cell.length_c   1.000
_cell.angle_alpha   90.00
_cell.angle_beta   90.00
_cell.angle_gamma   90.00
#
_symmetry.space_group_name_H-M   'P 1'
#
loop_
_entity.id
_entity.type
_entity.pdbx_description
1 polymer ?
#
loop_
_entity_poly.entity_id
_entity_poly.type
_entity_poly.pdbx_seq_one_letter_code
_entity_poly.pdbx_strand_id
1 'polypeptide(L)'
;KKDAVDTDGTPIWIMSVQMNWAYENLALVNESIHSALWYFECNENGEIVHVNWSHAFRQILGYHDILDFPNKLDSWSNLLHPEGYDRVMQLLLEAIADKTNATKYNVEYRLKMQDGQYHWFRASAEVIRRLDGSANRIAGIISNIDAEKRSRMQAQRAAAFHRAFTSANLCEYYVNLEKNTFDTFKVEPSLMTAFEQNHTWDGLVRFFVDNYVVEED
;
A
#
# COMPACT_ATOMS: atom_id res chain seq x y z
N LYS A 1 -28.28 33.60 -12.04
CA LYS A 1 -26.83 33.59 -12.34
C LYS A 1 -26.42 35.04 -12.49
N LYS A 2 -25.79 35.66 -11.51
CA LYS A 2 -25.11 36.95 -11.68
C LYS A 2 -23.67 36.59 -12.04
N ASP A 3 -23.23 37.01 -13.22
CA ASP A 3 -21.85 36.91 -13.65
C ASP A 3 -21.04 37.83 -12.73
N ALA A 4 -20.32 37.26 -11.79
CA ALA A 4 -19.40 37.99 -10.96
C ALA A 4 -18.14 38.25 -11.79
N VAL A 5 -17.79 39.55 -11.92
CA VAL A 5 -16.52 39.97 -12.54
C VAL A 5 -15.68 40.65 -11.48
N ASP A 6 -14.42 40.53 -11.58
CA ASP A 6 -13.44 41.18 -10.73
C ASP A 6 -13.29 42.68 -11.13
N THR A 7 -12.49 43.46 -10.42
CA THR A 7 -12.32 44.91 -10.60
C THR A 7 -11.75 45.32 -11.97
N ASP A 8 -11.15 44.39 -12.71
CA ASP A 8 -10.62 44.55 -14.07
C ASP A 8 -11.52 43.97 -15.17
N GLY A 9 -12.73 43.47 -14.80
CA GLY A 9 -13.70 42.89 -15.72
C GLY A 9 -13.49 41.44 -16.08
N THR A 10 -12.53 40.74 -15.43
CA THR A 10 -12.28 39.32 -15.68
C THR A 10 -13.33 38.44 -15.00
N PRO A 11 -13.98 37.52 -15.70
CA PRO A 11 -15.02 36.67 -15.11
C PRO A 11 -14.45 35.70 -14.06
N ILE A 12 -14.78 35.90 -12.79
CA ILE A 12 -14.32 35.04 -11.66
C ILE A 12 -14.80 33.60 -11.82
N TRP A 13 -15.95 33.37 -12.44
CA TRP A 13 -16.51 32.03 -12.66
C TRP A 13 -15.66 31.17 -13.62
N ILE A 14 -14.85 31.75 -14.52
CA ILE A 14 -13.95 31.00 -15.43
C ILE A 14 -12.88 30.28 -14.61
N MET A 15 -12.32 30.89 -13.57
CA MET A 15 -11.36 30.24 -12.69
C MET A 15 -12.02 29.10 -11.90
N SER A 16 -13.22 29.28 -11.42
CA SER A 16 -14.01 28.28 -10.71
C SER A 16 -14.36 27.08 -11.62
N VAL A 17 -14.72 27.30 -12.87
CA VAL A 17 -15.03 26.27 -13.86
C VAL A 17 -13.76 25.49 -14.26
N GLN A 18 -12.65 26.17 -14.46
CA GLN A 18 -11.37 25.52 -14.78
C GLN A 18 -10.86 24.65 -13.62
N MET A 19 -11.01 25.10 -12.39
CA MET A 19 -10.66 24.30 -11.22
C MET A 19 -11.58 23.07 -11.08
N ASN A 20 -12.87 23.25 -11.34
CA ASN A 20 -13.82 22.13 -11.28
C ASN A 20 -13.53 21.09 -12.38
N TRP A 21 -13.22 21.53 -13.60
CA TRP A 21 -12.84 20.68 -14.71
C TRP A 21 -11.54 19.89 -14.42
N ALA A 22 -10.51 20.53 -13.86
CA ALA A 22 -9.28 19.88 -13.46
C ALA A 22 -9.52 18.84 -12.36
N TYR A 23 -10.41 19.15 -11.40
CA TYR A 23 -10.79 18.22 -10.33
C TYR A 23 -11.58 17.03 -10.88
N GLU A 24 -12.55 17.24 -11.77
CA GLU A 24 -13.34 16.18 -12.39
C GLU A 24 -12.46 15.26 -13.25
N ASN A 25 -11.53 15.81 -14.04
CA ASN A 25 -10.59 15.00 -14.80
C ASN A 25 -9.63 14.21 -13.91
N LEU A 26 -9.16 14.78 -12.80
CA LEU A 26 -8.34 14.08 -11.84
C LEU A 26 -9.14 12.95 -11.14
N ALA A 27 -10.42 13.17 -10.88
CA ALA A 27 -11.32 12.15 -10.35
C ALA A 27 -11.50 10.98 -11.31
N LEU A 28 -11.71 11.24 -12.61
CA LEU A 28 -11.80 10.20 -13.64
C LEU A 28 -10.52 9.38 -13.80
N VAL A 29 -9.36 10.02 -13.74
CA VAL A 29 -8.06 9.33 -13.76
C VAL A 29 -7.91 8.43 -12.53
N ASN A 30 -8.32 8.89 -11.34
CA ASN A 30 -8.22 8.11 -10.12
C ASN A 30 -9.23 6.96 -10.04
N GLU A 31 -10.40 7.07 -10.65
CA GLU A 31 -11.33 5.94 -10.78
C GLU A 31 -10.67 4.79 -11.56
N SER A 32 -9.90 5.09 -12.61
CA SER A 32 -9.22 4.08 -13.42
C SER A 32 -8.08 3.37 -12.68
N ILE A 33 -7.47 4.01 -11.66
CA ILE A 33 -6.39 3.42 -10.84
C ILE A 33 -6.87 2.95 -9.44
N HIS A 34 -8.20 2.89 -9.22
CA HIS A 34 -8.84 2.49 -7.96
C HIS A 34 -8.39 3.31 -6.75
N SER A 35 -7.97 4.56 -6.98
CA SER A 35 -7.61 5.51 -5.93
C SER A 35 -8.72 6.53 -5.73
N ALA A 36 -8.96 6.88 -4.49
CA ALA A 36 -10.01 7.81 -4.09
C ALA A 36 -9.42 9.14 -3.66
N LEU A 37 -9.97 10.24 -4.18
CA LEU A 37 -9.52 11.60 -3.87
C LEU A 37 -10.16 12.14 -2.58
N TRP A 38 -9.38 12.92 -1.86
CA TRP A 38 -9.83 13.71 -0.74
C TRP A 38 -9.08 15.02 -0.67
N TYR A 39 -9.67 16.05 -0.06
CA TYR A 39 -8.95 17.27 0.28
C TYR A 39 -9.53 17.95 1.51
N PHE A 40 -8.68 18.72 2.18
CA PHE A 40 -9.06 19.64 3.27
C PHE A 40 -8.61 21.05 2.90
N GLU A 41 -9.42 22.05 3.24
CA GLU A 41 -9.04 23.45 3.17
C GLU A 41 -8.71 23.95 4.56
N CYS A 42 -7.64 24.75 4.64
CA CYS A 42 -7.16 25.30 5.89
C CYS A 42 -7.34 26.82 5.91
N ASN A 43 -7.70 27.38 7.07
CA ASN A 43 -7.66 28.82 7.29
C ASN A 43 -6.20 29.32 7.45
N GLU A 44 -6.03 30.62 7.72
CA GLU A 44 -4.70 31.24 7.91
C GLU A 44 -3.95 30.69 9.13
N ASN A 45 -4.66 30.17 10.11
CA ASN A 45 -4.09 29.55 11.31
C ASN A 45 -3.69 28.09 11.11
N GLY A 46 -3.96 27.50 9.92
CA GLY A 46 -3.71 26.09 9.63
C GLY A 46 -4.79 25.14 10.14
N GLU A 47 -5.93 25.67 10.60
CA GLU A 47 -7.06 24.85 11.02
C GLU A 47 -7.86 24.37 9.82
N ILE A 48 -8.27 23.10 9.82
CA ILE A 48 -9.11 22.50 8.77
C ILE A 48 -10.53 23.06 8.91
N VAL A 49 -10.98 23.82 7.90
CA VAL A 49 -12.29 24.48 7.87
C VAL A 49 -13.27 23.84 6.89
N HIS A 50 -12.75 23.12 5.89
CA HIS A 50 -13.54 22.39 4.92
C HIS A 50 -12.93 21.05 4.62
N VAL A 51 -13.77 20.03 4.49
CA VAL A 51 -13.39 18.64 4.18
C VAL A 51 -14.19 18.16 2.98
N ASN A 52 -13.54 17.52 2.05
CA ASN A 52 -14.20 16.86 0.93
C ASN A 52 -13.69 15.44 0.73
N TRP A 53 -14.62 14.52 0.65
CA TRP A 53 -14.41 13.14 0.27
C TRP A 53 -15.03 12.93 -1.11
N SER A 54 -14.27 12.41 -2.08
CA SER A 54 -14.83 12.10 -3.41
C SER A 54 -15.86 10.95 -3.33
N HIS A 55 -16.64 10.79 -4.38
CA HIS A 55 -17.53 9.64 -4.49
C HIS A 55 -16.76 8.32 -4.41
N ALA A 56 -15.64 8.20 -5.15
CA ALA A 56 -14.77 7.03 -5.11
C ALA A 56 -14.17 6.77 -3.71
N PHE A 57 -13.87 7.83 -2.92
CA PHE A 57 -13.45 7.67 -1.52
C PHE A 57 -14.53 7.00 -0.66
N ARG A 58 -15.78 7.38 -0.85
CA ARG A 58 -16.91 6.77 -0.14
C ARG A 58 -17.09 5.31 -0.57
N GLN A 59 -17.08 5.07 -1.88
CA GLN A 59 -17.26 3.73 -2.44
C GLN A 59 -16.19 2.74 -1.97
N ILE A 60 -14.91 3.16 -1.91
CA ILE A 60 -13.83 2.26 -1.47
C ILE A 60 -13.97 1.85 0.00
N LEU A 61 -14.68 2.65 0.81
CA LEU A 61 -15.02 2.35 2.20
C LEU A 61 -16.37 1.64 2.35
N GLY A 62 -17.12 1.44 1.26
CA GLY A 62 -18.42 0.78 1.24
C GLY A 62 -19.61 1.73 1.39
N TYR A 63 -19.43 3.05 1.46
CA TYR A 63 -20.48 4.05 1.59
C TYR A 63 -20.97 4.52 0.23
N HIS A 64 -22.26 4.88 0.14
CA HIS A 64 -22.90 5.22 -1.13
C HIS A 64 -22.82 6.71 -1.46
N ASP A 65 -23.10 7.58 -0.49
CA ASP A 65 -23.22 9.01 -0.73
C ASP A 65 -22.79 9.88 0.46
N ILE A 66 -23.05 11.19 0.34
CA ILE A 66 -22.71 12.19 1.35
C ILE A 66 -23.59 12.11 2.61
N LEU A 67 -24.76 11.50 2.55
CA LEU A 67 -25.65 11.33 3.72
C LEU A 67 -25.10 10.23 4.61
N ASP A 68 -24.61 9.16 4.01
CA ASP A 68 -24.00 8.03 4.72
C ASP A 68 -22.60 8.35 5.25
N PHE A 69 -21.86 9.16 4.49
CA PHE A 69 -20.48 9.56 4.84
C PHE A 69 -20.28 11.06 4.57
N PRO A 70 -20.64 11.93 5.52
CA PRO A 70 -20.56 13.38 5.38
C PRO A 70 -19.16 13.93 5.15
N ASN A 71 -19.08 15.13 4.55
CA ASN A 71 -17.83 15.88 4.39
C ASN A 71 -17.38 16.50 5.73
N LYS A 72 -17.04 15.66 6.69
CA LYS A 72 -16.51 16.04 8.00
C LYS A 72 -15.25 15.25 8.28
N LEU A 73 -14.32 15.83 9.03
CA LEU A 73 -13.08 15.15 9.43
C LEU A 73 -13.40 13.91 10.26
N ASP A 74 -14.39 14.00 11.16
CA ASP A 74 -14.80 12.91 12.04
C ASP A 74 -15.36 11.70 11.29
N SER A 75 -15.93 11.89 10.07
CA SER A 75 -16.39 10.77 9.26
C SER A 75 -15.25 9.80 8.92
N TRP A 76 -14.04 10.30 8.74
CA TRP A 76 -12.85 9.51 8.47
C TRP A 76 -12.09 9.17 9.76
N SER A 77 -11.85 10.14 10.64
CA SER A 77 -11.00 9.93 11.82
C SER A 77 -11.58 8.89 12.77
N ASN A 78 -12.91 8.81 12.90
CA ASN A 78 -13.60 7.79 13.71
C ASN A 78 -13.49 6.36 13.15
N LEU A 79 -13.10 6.20 11.88
CA LEU A 79 -12.85 4.90 11.26
C LEU A 79 -11.40 4.41 11.45
N LEU A 80 -10.50 5.29 11.90
CA LEU A 80 -9.11 4.91 12.15
C LEU A 80 -9.04 3.83 13.25
N HIS A 81 -8.18 2.84 13.02
CA HIS A 81 -7.92 1.84 14.03
C HIS A 81 -7.28 2.48 15.27
N PRO A 82 -7.74 2.18 16.50
CA PRO A 82 -7.26 2.84 17.72
C PRO A 82 -5.75 2.87 17.90
N GLU A 83 -5.06 1.76 17.60
CA GLU A 83 -3.58 1.69 17.68
C GLU A 83 -2.84 2.64 16.73
N GLY A 84 -3.49 3.12 15.67
CA GLY A 84 -2.87 3.99 14.67
C GLY A 84 -3.35 5.43 14.72
N TYR A 85 -4.41 5.72 15.47
CA TYR A 85 -5.10 7.00 15.47
C TYR A 85 -4.15 8.18 15.74
N ASP A 86 -3.48 8.17 16.86
CA ASP A 86 -2.62 9.30 17.29
C ASP A 86 -1.50 9.54 16.26
N ARG A 87 -0.85 8.47 15.80
CA ARG A 87 0.22 8.56 14.79
C ARG A 87 -0.28 9.17 13.49
N VAL A 88 -1.44 8.75 12.99
CA VAL A 88 -2.00 9.24 11.72
C VAL A 88 -2.40 10.70 11.83
N MET A 89 -3.06 11.07 12.93
CA MET A 89 -3.46 12.45 13.19
C MET A 89 -2.25 13.36 13.37
N GLN A 90 -1.23 12.93 14.10
CA GLN A 90 0.02 13.67 14.26
C GLN A 90 0.70 13.95 12.92
N LEU A 91 0.87 12.93 12.07
CA LEU A 91 1.49 13.09 10.75
C LEU A 91 0.70 14.06 9.85
N LEU A 92 -0.63 14.04 9.92
CA LEU A 92 -1.47 14.99 9.19
C LEU A 92 -1.22 16.43 9.66
N LEU A 93 -1.22 16.64 10.97
CA LEU A 93 -0.99 17.97 11.56
C LEU A 93 0.43 18.48 11.30
N GLU A 94 1.44 17.62 11.38
CA GLU A 94 2.83 17.95 11.05
C GLU A 94 2.96 18.38 9.58
N ALA A 95 2.33 17.65 8.64
CA ALA A 95 2.35 18.02 7.23
C ALA A 95 1.67 19.38 6.97
N ILE A 96 0.58 19.70 7.68
CA ILE A 96 -0.10 20.99 7.59
C ILE A 96 0.79 22.11 8.17
N ALA A 97 1.40 21.89 9.32
CA ALA A 97 2.20 22.87 10.06
C ALA A 97 3.55 23.19 9.41
N ASP A 98 4.14 22.23 8.69
CA ASP A 98 5.46 22.40 8.06
C ASP A 98 5.42 23.39 6.89
N LYS A 99 5.84 24.63 7.14
CA LYS A 99 5.86 25.71 6.13
C LYS A 99 6.89 25.50 5.02
N THR A 100 7.81 24.57 5.16
CA THR A 100 8.89 24.29 4.20
C THR A 100 8.48 23.32 3.11
N ASN A 101 7.38 22.62 3.28
CA ASN A 101 6.91 21.53 2.41
C ASN A 101 7.89 20.32 2.34
N ALA A 102 8.76 20.18 3.32
CA ALA A 102 9.69 19.05 3.42
C ALA A 102 8.97 17.78 3.91
N THR A 103 7.96 17.94 4.77
CA THR A 103 7.18 16.84 5.32
C THR A 103 6.18 16.33 4.28
N LYS A 104 6.36 15.08 3.86
CA LYS A 104 5.46 14.40 2.94
C LYS A 104 4.42 13.58 3.71
N TYR A 105 3.14 13.80 3.43
CA TYR A 105 2.09 12.95 3.97
C TYR A 105 1.98 11.68 3.12
N ASN A 106 2.62 10.61 3.59
CA ASN A 106 2.54 9.27 3.00
C ASN A 106 2.47 8.25 4.13
N VAL A 107 1.29 7.69 4.36
CA VAL A 107 1.02 6.89 5.54
C VAL A 107 0.15 5.68 5.23
N GLU A 108 0.51 4.54 5.84
CA GLU A 108 -0.31 3.34 5.83
C GLU A 108 -1.01 3.21 7.17
N TYR A 109 -2.31 2.96 7.13
CA TYR A 109 -3.15 2.81 8.32
C TYR A 109 -4.34 1.89 8.06
N ARG A 110 -5.02 1.49 9.13
CA ARG A 110 -6.24 0.67 9.05
C ARG A 110 -7.46 1.57 9.21
N LEU A 111 -8.43 1.42 8.30
CA LEU A 111 -9.77 2.00 8.41
C LEU A 111 -10.80 0.91 8.55
N LYS A 112 -11.79 1.18 9.39
CA LYS A 112 -12.99 0.37 9.50
C LYS A 112 -13.91 0.69 8.33
N MET A 113 -14.21 -0.29 7.50
CA MET A 113 -15.16 -0.16 6.41
C MET A 113 -16.61 -0.29 6.89
N GLN A 114 -17.58 -0.04 6.01
CA GLN A 114 -19.01 -0.15 6.33
C GLN A 114 -19.41 -1.55 6.82
N ASP A 115 -18.70 -2.59 6.37
CA ASP A 115 -18.91 -3.98 6.81
C ASP A 115 -18.43 -4.25 8.26
N GLY A 116 -17.84 -3.26 8.90
CA GLY A 116 -17.29 -3.34 10.26
C GLY A 116 -15.89 -3.93 10.36
N GLN A 117 -15.26 -4.32 9.26
CA GLN A 117 -13.93 -4.89 9.24
C GLN A 117 -12.87 -3.82 9.02
N TYR A 118 -11.65 -4.04 9.59
CA TYR A 118 -10.51 -3.16 9.37
C TYR A 118 -9.68 -3.61 8.17
N HIS A 119 -9.47 -2.69 7.23
CA HIS A 119 -8.68 -2.87 6.02
C HIS A 119 -7.49 -1.94 5.98
N TRP A 120 -6.42 -2.36 5.33
CA TRP A 120 -5.23 -1.55 5.15
C TRP A 120 -5.38 -0.59 3.98
N PHE A 121 -5.09 0.66 4.25
CA PHE A 121 -5.08 1.74 3.27
C PHE A 121 -3.73 2.45 3.26
N ARG A 122 -3.35 2.96 2.10
CA ARG A 122 -2.24 3.90 1.91
C ARG A 122 -2.82 5.23 1.47
N ALA A 123 -2.48 6.30 2.18
CA ALA A 123 -2.81 7.67 1.79
C ALA A 123 -1.55 8.44 1.48
N SER A 124 -1.60 9.22 0.39
CA SER A 124 -0.55 10.16 0.00
C SER A 124 -1.18 11.51 -0.29
N ALA A 125 -0.57 12.59 0.16
CA ALA A 125 -1.08 13.93 -0.07
C ALA A 125 0.04 14.96 -0.22
N GLU A 126 -0.30 16.05 -0.91
CA GLU A 126 0.51 17.26 -1.04
C GLU A 126 -0.21 18.45 -0.39
N VAL A 127 0.57 19.34 0.19
CA VAL A 127 0.06 20.56 0.81
C VAL A 127 0.31 21.74 -0.13
N ILE A 128 -0.77 22.39 -0.55
CA ILE A 128 -0.73 23.64 -1.30
C ILE A 128 -0.67 24.77 -0.28
N ARG A 129 0.34 25.62 -0.41
CA ARG A 129 0.59 26.70 0.56
C ARG A 129 0.29 28.07 0.02
N ARG A 130 0.00 29.00 0.91
CA ARG A 130 -0.07 30.43 0.64
C ARG A 130 1.34 31.01 0.50
N LEU A 131 1.43 32.27 0.09
CA LEU A 131 2.72 32.98 -0.05
C LEU A 131 3.50 33.12 1.27
N ASP A 132 2.81 33.13 2.40
CA ASP A 132 3.39 33.19 3.74
C ASP A 132 3.83 31.82 4.27
N GLY A 133 3.68 30.76 3.46
CA GLY A 133 4.01 29.38 3.80
C GLY A 133 2.91 28.65 4.59
N SER A 134 1.83 29.31 5.01
CA SER A 134 0.71 28.66 5.67
C SER A 134 -0.02 27.70 4.74
N ALA A 135 -0.55 26.59 5.27
CA ALA A 135 -1.32 25.64 4.47
C ALA A 135 -2.63 26.30 3.98
N ASN A 136 -2.86 26.24 2.67
CA ASN A 136 -4.13 26.62 2.07
C ASN A 136 -5.03 25.40 1.87
N ARG A 137 -4.47 24.33 1.32
CA ARG A 137 -5.19 23.08 1.07
C ARG A 137 -4.21 21.91 1.20
N ILE A 138 -4.68 20.79 1.74
CA ILE A 138 -4.03 19.49 1.59
C ILE A 138 -4.95 18.63 0.72
N ALA A 139 -4.41 18.01 -0.31
CA ALA A 139 -5.14 17.13 -1.20
C ALA A 139 -4.37 15.85 -1.47
N GLY A 140 -5.08 14.74 -1.51
CA GLY A 140 -4.46 13.45 -1.63
C GLY A 140 -5.36 12.37 -2.19
N ILE A 141 -4.78 11.20 -2.29
CA ILE A 141 -5.43 9.97 -2.71
C ILE A 141 -5.31 8.91 -1.61
N ILE A 142 -6.25 7.98 -1.62
CA ILE A 142 -6.22 6.79 -0.77
C ILE A 142 -6.43 5.56 -1.65
N SER A 143 -5.78 4.46 -1.33
CA SER A 143 -5.97 3.16 -1.98
C SER A 143 -5.98 2.04 -0.96
N ASN A 144 -6.80 1.03 -1.20
CA ASN A 144 -6.80 -0.20 -0.43
C ASN A 144 -5.57 -1.03 -0.81
N ILE A 145 -4.77 -1.42 0.18
CA ILE A 145 -3.52 -2.18 0.01
C ILE A 145 -3.57 -3.58 0.64
N ASP A 146 -4.74 -4.10 0.95
CA ASP A 146 -4.88 -5.44 1.55
C ASP A 146 -4.30 -6.55 0.69
N ALA A 147 -4.54 -6.49 -0.63
CA ALA A 147 -4.00 -7.47 -1.56
C ALA A 147 -2.46 -7.40 -1.60
N GLU A 148 -1.89 -6.19 -1.62
CA GLU A 148 -0.45 -5.97 -1.55
C GLU A 148 0.14 -6.50 -0.23
N LYS A 149 -0.50 -6.19 0.90
CA LYS A 149 -0.09 -6.69 2.23
C LYS A 149 -0.16 -8.21 2.32
N ARG A 150 -1.23 -8.84 1.83
CA ARG A 150 -1.37 -10.30 1.80
C ARG A 150 -0.29 -10.94 0.95
N SER A 151 -0.08 -10.46 -0.27
CA SER A 151 0.94 -10.98 -1.18
C SER A 151 2.34 -10.86 -0.58
N ARG A 152 2.67 -9.70 0.00
CA ARG A 152 3.95 -9.47 0.67
C ARG A 152 4.16 -10.41 1.86
N MET A 153 3.12 -10.62 2.68
CA MET A 153 3.18 -11.54 3.83
C MET A 153 3.35 -12.98 3.37
N GLN A 154 2.65 -13.41 2.32
CA GLN A 154 2.82 -14.76 1.74
C GLN A 154 4.24 -14.97 1.22
N ALA A 155 4.79 -14.00 0.48
CA ALA A 155 6.17 -14.06 -0.01
C ALA A 155 7.18 -14.12 1.14
N GLN A 156 6.98 -13.32 2.20
CA GLN A 156 7.84 -13.36 3.38
C GLN A 156 7.77 -14.71 4.12
N ARG A 157 6.57 -15.27 4.27
CA ARG A 157 6.39 -16.62 4.88
C ARG A 157 7.05 -17.70 4.05
N ALA A 158 6.86 -17.66 2.73
CA ALA A 158 7.52 -18.63 1.82
C ALA A 158 9.03 -18.52 1.89
N ALA A 159 9.59 -17.31 1.88
CA ALA A 159 11.03 -17.08 2.02
C ALA A 159 11.57 -17.50 3.39
N ALA A 160 10.81 -17.28 4.47
CA ALA A 160 11.18 -17.73 5.81
C ALA A 160 11.16 -19.25 5.92
N PHE A 161 10.13 -19.90 5.39
CA PHE A 161 10.02 -21.35 5.32
C PHE A 161 11.18 -21.94 4.52
N HIS A 162 11.46 -21.40 3.32
CA HIS A 162 12.58 -21.84 2.48
C HIS A 162 13.92 -21.73 3.22
N ARG A 163 14.20 -20.57 3.87
CA ARG A 163 15.43 -20.41 4.68
C ARG A 163 15.53 -21.42 5.82
N ALA A 164 14.42 -21.62 6.57
CA ALA A 164 14.40 -22.58 7.67
C ALA A 164 14.63 -24.01 7.16
N PHE A 165 13.99 -24.37 6.06
CA PHE A 165 14.15 -25.68 5.42
C PHE A 165 15.59 -25.88 4.93
N THR A 166 16.14 -24.89 4.19
CA THR A 166 17.52 -24.95 3.65
C THR A 166 18.59 -24.99 4.75
N SER A 167 18.33 -24.32 5.89
CA SER A 167 19.28 -24.34 7.00
C SER A 167 19.32 -25.67 7.75
N ALA A 168 18.23 -26.42 7.73
CA ALA A 168 18.11 -27.71 8.41
C ALA A 168 18.51 -28.89 7.54
N ASN A 169 18.55 -28.73 6.22
CA ASN A 169 18.84 -29.81 5.28
C ASN A 169 20.33 -29.86 4.93
N LEU A 170 20.86 -31.10 4.86
CA LEU A 170 22.22 -31.39 4.40
C LEU A 170 22.38 -31.14 2.91
N CYS A 171 21.32 -31.40 2.13
CA CYS A 171 21.30 -31.16 0.70
C CYS A 171 19.90 -30.80 0.20
N GLU A 172 19.85 -30.00 -0.87
CA GLU A 172 18.67 -29.66 -1.63
C GLU A 172 18.93 -29.87 -3.11
N TYR A 173 18.01 -30.56 -3.78
CA TYR A 173 18.13 -30.87 -5.20
C TYR A 173 16.75 -30.96 -5.85
N TYR A 174 16.69 -30.62 -7.14
CA TYR A 174 15.54 -30.83 -8.00
C TYR A 174 15.73 -32.09 -8.84
N VAL A 175 14.71 -32.93 -8.91
CA VAL A 175 14.76 -34.19 -9.68
C VAL A 175 13.82 -34.14 -10.86
N ASN A 176 14.30 -34.46 -12.05
CA ASN A 176 13.50 -34.74 -13.22
C ASN A 176 13.40 -36.25 -13.40
N LEU A 177 12.26 -36.82 -12.99
CA LEU A 177 12.06 -38.29 -13.03
C LEU A 177 11.96 -38.82 -14.47
N GLU A 178 11.45 -38.06 -15.42
CA GLU A 178 11.35 -38.48 -16.83
C GLU A 178 12.72 -38.60 -17.50
N LYS A 179 13.63 -37.70 -17.17
CA LYS A 179 14.99 -37.66 -17.72
C LYS A 179 15.99 -38.37 -16.87
N ASN A 180 15.60 -38.84 -15.68
CA ASN A 180 16.48 -39.45 -14.68
C ASN A 180 17.71 -38.56 -14.34
N THR A 181 17.47 -37.24 -14.20
CA THR A 181 18.49 -36.24 -13.90
C THR A 181 18.16 -35.48 -12.64
N PHE A 182 19.13 -34.80 -12.05
CA PHE A 182 18.94 -33.91 -10.93
C PHE A 182 19.84 -32.69 -11.04
N ASP A 183 19.39 -31.57 -10.45
CA ASP A 183 20.15 -30.34 -10.28
C ASP A 183 20.25 -30.03 -8.78
N THR A 184 21.43 -29.60 -8.32
CA THR A 184 21.66 -29.30 -6.89
C THR A 184 21.62 -27.81 -6.60
N PHE A 185 20.95 -27.44 -5.51
CA PHE A 185 20.94 -26.06 -5.01
C PHE A 185 21.86 -25.90 -3.80
N LYS A 186 21.95 -26.93 -2.97
CA LYS A 186 22.78 -26.98 -1.78
C LYS A 186 23.24 -28.39 -1.58
N VAL A 187 24.53 -28.57 -1.34
CA VAL A 187 25.13 -29.86 -0.95
C VAL A 187 26.09 -29.58 0.20
N GLU A 188 25.96 -30.34 1.29
CA GLU A 188 26.94 -30.33 2.36
C GLU A 188 28.28 -30.83 1.85
N PRO A 189 29.45 -30.21 2.20
CA PRO A 189 30.76 -30.62 1.71
C PRO A 189 31.08 -32.10 1.87
N SER A 190 30.60 -32.73 2.95
CA SER A 190 30.77 -34.15 3.20
C SER A 190 30.08 -35.07 2.17
N LEU A 191 29.06 -34.58 1.48
CA LEU A 191 28.28 -35.30 0.47
C LEU A 191 28.63 -34.92 -0.97
N MET A 192 29.50 -33.95 -1.17
CA MET A 192 29.86 -33.41 -2.49
C MET A 192 30.31 -34.53 -3.45
N THR A 193 31.17 -35.44 -2.99
CA THR A 193 31.68 -36.56 -3.79
C THR A 193 30.56 -37.45 -4.32
N ALA A 194 29.49 -37.67 -3.53
CA ALA A 194 28.36 -38.49 -3.97
C ALA A 194 27.65 -37.87 -5.18
N PHE A 195 27.45 -36.54 -5.15
CA PHE A 195 26.79 -35.81 -6.23
C PHE A 195 27.70 -35.66 -7.47
N GLU A 196 28.98 -35.49 -7.32
CA GLU A 196 29.94 -35.40 -8.43
C GLU A 196 30.13 -36.74 -9.17
N GLN A 197 30.05 -37.86 -8.47
CA GLN A 197 30.22 -39.17 -9.05
C GLN A 197 28.96 -39.74 -9.70
N ASN A 198 27.81 -39.24 -9.35
CA ASN A 198 26.51 -39.71 -9.85
C ASN A 198 25.83 -38.66 -10.69
N HIS A 199 25.67 -38.93 -11.98
CA HIS A 199 25.03 -37.99 -12.94
C HIS A 199 23.55 -38.28 -13.20
N THR A 200 23.03 -39.38 -12.62
CA THR A 200 21.63 -39.77 -12.74
C THR A 200 20.99 -39.90 -11.37
N TRP A 201 19.69 -39.69 -11.29
CA TRP A 201 18.93 -39.83 -10.06
C TRP A 201 19.01 -41.22 -9.47
N ASP A 202 18.82 -42.25 -10.30
CA ASP A 202 18.90 -43.66 -9.84
C ASP A 202 20.32 -44.04 -9.31
N GLY A 203 21.37 -43.49 -9.94
CA GLY A 203 22.74 -43.68 -9.49
C GLY A 203 22.98 -43.06 -8.12
N LEU A 204 22.48 -41.83 -7.93
CA LEU A 204 22.56 -41.13 -6.63
C LEU A 204 21.78 -41.85 -5.53
N VAL A 205 20.58 -42.35 -5.83
CA VAL A 205 19.76 -43.10 -4.87
C VAL A 205 20.47 -44.38 -4.45
N ARG A 206 21.03 -45.16 -5.40
CA ARG A 206 21.81 -46.36 -5.09
C ARG A 206 23.01 -46.05 -4.22
N PHE A 207 23.76 -45.01 -4.55
CA PHE A 207 24.89 -44.59 -3.74
C PHE A 207 24.50 -44.33 -2.28
N PHE A 208 23.38 -43.64 -2.03
CA PHE A 208 22.92 -43.38 -0.68
C PHE A 208 22.40 -44.61 0.03
N VAL A 209 21.69 -45.51 -0.67
CA VAL A 209 21.26 -46.80 -0.11
C VAL A 209 22.44 -47.64 0.30
N ASP A 210 23.43 -47.80 -0.59
CA ASP A 210 24.58 -48.66 -0.35
C ASP A 210 25.52 -48.15 0.75
N ASN A 211 25.57 -46.85 0.99
CA ASN A 211 26.55 -46.26 1.91
C ASN A 211 25.95 -45.72 3.23
N TYR A 212 24.65 -45.43 3.29
CA TYR A 212 24.06 -44.74 4.43
C TYR A 212 22.77 -45.41 4.97
N VAL A 213 22.13 -46.30 4.23
CA VAL A 213 20.98 -47.06 4.72
C VAL A 213 21.48 -48.33 5.40
N VAL A 214 21.25 -48.44 6.70
CA VAL A 214 21.52 -49.67 7.44
C VAL A 214 20.31 -50.57 7.27
N GLU A 215 20.52 -51.80 6.75
CA GLU A 215 19.50 -52.85 6.82
C GLU A 215 19.26 -53.14 8.31
N GLU A 216 18.09 -52.88 8.82
CA GLU A 216 17.68 -53.41 10.12
C GLU A 216 17.39 -54.90 9.96
N ASP A 217 18.14 -55.72 10.71
CA ASP A 217 17.94 -57.18 10.82
C ASP A 217 16.59 -57.55 11.45
#